data_92122f720f37a81b21f9fb62ecf7c6db
#
_entry.id   92122f720f37a81b21f9fb62ecf7c6db
#
_cell.length_a   1.000
_cell.length_b   1.000
_cell.length_c   1.000
_cell.angle_alpha   90.00
_cell.angle_beta   90.00
_cell.angle_gamma   90.00
#
_symmetry.space_group_name_H-M   'P 1'
#
loop_
_entity.id
_entity.type
_entity.pdbx_description
1 polymer ?
#
loop_
_entity_poly.entity_id
_entity_poly.type
_entity_poly.pdbx_seq_one_letter_code
_entity_poly.pdbx_strand_id
1 'polypeptide(L)'
;MSNNIQQLQEELAKLVARNADFEGTQTTKIPSLSISCHTKPHYSNGIIEPYKISKPSIYIVVQGIKEVTVGEEHFGYGSPYYMVASMDLPIIAEVHEASRLKPNLSIKLEFAHSSILELLSGDELMMKVKKKSQRSLNVAKLDESMLDALARLVRLLDKPKDIPILSQIYTKEILYKVLHGEHGEALRQIVTDGSPAVYIQKAVQYIVEHYKDAFSVELIADVAKMSVPSLYRHFKEITAMSPIQFQKQLRLQEARRLLIDEPLDVGEVASRVGYESPTQFIREYSRMFGFSPRKDVKRIKGLDQV
;
A
#
# COMPACT_ATOMS: atom_id res chain seq x y z
N MET A 1 25.76 11.56 4.64
CA MET A 1 24.79 12.06 3.64
C MET A 1 25.33 13.36 3.09
N SER A 2 25.20 13.62 1.77
CA SER A 2 25.61 14.93 1.25
C SER A 2 24.69 16.01 1.83
N ASN A 3 25.22 17.22 2.07
CA ASN A 3 24.47 18.35 2.64
C ASN A 3 23.19 18.65 1.82
N ASN A 4 23.22 18.38 0.52
CA ASN A 4 22.12 18.60 -0.41
C ASN A 4 20.94 17.62 -0.22
N ILE A 5 21.20 16.33 0.03
CA ILE A 5 20.15 15.33 0.31
C ILE A 5 19.37 15.72 1.57
N GLN A 6 20.07 16.13 2.63
CA GLN A 6 19.41 16.55 3.88
C GLN A 6 18.55 17.79 3.66
N GLN A 7 19.02 18.78 2.91
CA GLN A 7 18.25 19.97 2.57
C GLN A 7 16.98 19.67 1.79
N LEU A 8 17.07 18.78 0.77
CA LEU A 8 15.90 18.34 -0.01
C LEU A 8 14.89 17.57 0.84
N GLN A 9 15.36 16.73 1.76
CA GLN A 9 14.48 16.02 2.70
C GLN A 9 13.73 16.98 3.62
N GLU A 10 14.43 17.95 4.22
CA GLU A 10 13.82 18.97 5.09
C GLU A 10 12.83 19.84 4.32
N GLU A 11 13.17 20.21 3.08
CA GLU A 11 12.27 20.96 2.22
C GLU A 11 11.00 20.15 1.90
N LEU A 12 11.16 18.90 1.50
CA LEU A 12 10.02 18.02 1.18
C LEU A 12 9.12 17.83 2.40
N ALA A 13 9.69 17.66 3.60
CA ALA A 13 8.93 17.56 4.84
C ALA A 13 8.12 18.83 5.12
N LYS A 14 8.72 20.03 4.93
CA LYS A 14 8.03 21.33 5.07
C LYS A 14 6.90 21.49 4.05
N LEU A 15 7.14 21.08 2.79
CA LEU A 15 6.13 21.12 1.73
C LEU A 15 4.93 20.22 2.07
N VAL A 16 5.19 19.02 2.55
CA VAL A 16 4.14 18.07 2.94
C VAL A 16 3.39 18.58 4.16
N ALA A 17 4.10 19.05 5.20
CA ALA A 17 3.47 19.55 6.42
C ALA A 17 2.49 20.71 6.18
N ARG A 18 2.86 21.66 5.33
CA ARG A 18 1.99 22.83 5.04
C ARG A 18 0.78 22.52 4.17
N ASN A 19 0.82 21.39 3.45
CA ASN A 19 -0.30 20.92 2.62
C ASN A 19 -1.11 19.81 3.30
N ALA A 20 -0.81 19.49 4.56
CA ALA A 20 -1.57 18.54 5.36
C ALA A 20 -2.61 19.29 6.21
N ASP A 21 -3.84 19.38 5.70
CA ASP A 21 -4.91 20.18 6.31
C ASP A 21 -5.50 19.54 7.58
N PHE A 22 -5.39 18.21 7.75
CA PHE A 22 -5.95 17.48 8.89
C PHE A 22 -5.14 16.22 9.24
N GLU A 23 -5.43 15.66 10.40
CA GLU A 23 -4.91 14.38 10.88
C GLU A 23 -5.39 13.23 9.97
N GLY A 24 -4.48 12.35 9.56
CA GLY A 24 -4.77 11.21 8.70
C GLY A 24 -4.32 11.39 7.27
N THR A 25 -4.93 10.63 6.36
CA THR A 25 -4.61 10.64 4.92
C THR A 25 -5.62 11.45 4.15
N GLN A 26 -5.14 12.31 3.28
CA GLN A 26 -5.97 13.18 2.44
C GLN A 26 -5.51 13.15 0.97
N THR A 27 -6.46 13.28 0.06
CA THR A 27 -6.17 13.51 -1.36
C THR A 27 -5.75 14.97 -1.57
N THR A 28 -4.93 15.21 -2.60
CA THR A 28 -4.51 16.57 -2.97
C THR A 28 -5.17 17.02 -4.27
N LYS A 29 -4.86 18.25 -4.69
CA LYS A 29 -5.26 18.76 -6.02
C LYS A 29 -4.56 18.02 -7.17
N ILE A 30 -3.53 17.23 -6.89
CA ILE A 30 -2.87 16.33 -7.85
C ILE A 30 -3.53 14.95 -7.66
N PRO A 31 -4.33 14.44 -8.65
CA PRO A 31 -5.17 13.25 -8.43
C PRO A 31 -4.42 11.97 -8.06
N SER A 32 -3.14 11.88 -8.46
CA SER A 32 -2.27 10.73 -8.15
C SER A 32 -1.54 10.84 -6.82
N LEU A 33 -1.61 12.00 -6.13
CA LEU A 33 -0.84 12.30 -4.93
C LEU A 33 -1.74 12.41 -3.71
N SER A 34 -1.47 11.62 -2.69
CA SER A 34 -2.08 11.74 -1.36
C SER A 34 -1.01 12.06 -0.32
N ILE A 35 -1.41 12.79 0.72
CA ILE A 35 -0.57 13.18 1.85
C ILE A 35 -1.15 12.56 3.12
N SER A 36 -0.28 12.10 4.03
CA SER A 36 -0.68 11.65 5.36
C SER A 36 0.10 12.42 6.42
N CYS A 37 -0.62 12.86 7.47
CA CYS A 37 -0.08 13.50 8.65
C CYS A 37 -0.63 12.82 9.89
N HIS A 38 0.25 12.32 10.77
CA HIS A 38 -0.14 11.74 12.05
C HIS A 38 0.63 12.43 13.16
N THR A 39 -0.10 13.03 14.11
CA THR A 39 0.47 13.75 15.26
C THR A 39 0.48 12.92 16.54
N LYS A 40 0.10 11.67 16.46
CA LYS A 40 0.10 10.67 17.53
C LYS A 40 0.32 9.28 16.94
N PRO A 41 0.70 8.27 17.74
CA PRO A 41 0.77 6.89 17.28
C PRO A 41 -0.50 6.48 16.55
N HIS A 42 -0.33 5.85 15.42
CA HIS A 42 -1.43 5.47 14.53
C HIS A 42 -1.25 4.07 13.99
N TYR A 43 -2.36 3.33 13.92
CA TYR A 43 -2.45 1.99 13.36
C TYR A 43 -3.42 2.04 12.18
N SER A 44 -2.92 1.88 10.97
CA SER A 44 -3.77 1.82 9.80
C SER A 44 -3.82 0.41 9.23
N ASN A 45 -5.00 0.00 8.81
CA ASN A 45 -5.16 -1.19 7.97
C ASN A 45 -5.01 -0.76 6.52
N GLY A 46 -4.13 -1.41 5.77
CA GLY A 46 -3.65 -0.92 4.47
C GLY A 46 -4.60 -1.04 3.30
N ILE A 47 -5.81 -1.59 3.47
CA ILE A 47 -6.86 -1.48 2.46
C ILE A 47 -7.79 -0.36 2.89
N ILE A 48 -7.46 0.85 2.47
CA ILE A 48 -8.20 2.07 2.82
C ILE A 48 -9.56 2.10 2.12
N GLU A 49 -9.69 1.39 1.00
CA GLU A 49 -10.94 1.25 0.25
C GLU A 49 -10.98 -0.13 -0.42
N PRO A 50 -11.66 -1.14 0.14
CA PRO A 50 -11.65 -2.52 -0.34
C PRO A 50 -12.26 -2.72 -1.74
N TYR A 51 -12.76 -1.67 -2.37
CA TYR A 51 -13.46 -1.74 -3.66
C TYR A 51 -12.79 -0.94 -4.79
N LYS A 52 -11.66 -0.27 -4.55
CA LYS A 52 -10.92 0.40 -5.64
C LYS A 52 -9.85 -0.52 -6.19
N ILE A 53 -9.83 -0.65 -7.51
CA ILE A 53 -8.74 -1.29 -8.25
C ILE A 53 -7.44 -0.60 -7.85
N SER A 54 -6.54 -1.39 -7.29
CA SER A 54 -5.22 -0.92 -6.89
C SER A 54 -4.44 -0.39 -8.08
N LYS A 55 -3.87 0.77 -7.86
CA LYS A 55 -2.86 1.29 -8.77
C LYS A 55 -1.48 1.03 -8.17
N PRO A 56 -0.50 0.64 -9.00
CA PRO A 56 0.89 0.62 -8.58
C PRO A 56 1.25 1.95 -7.93
N SER A 57 1.96 1.90 -6.82
CA SER A 57 2.18 3.10 -6.01
C SER A 57 3.57 3.10 -5.39
N ILE A 58 4.06 4.30 -5.08
CA ILE A 58 5.16 4.46 -4.14
C ILE A 58 4.68 5.18 -2.89
N TYR A 59 5.27 4.80 -1.76
CA TYR A 59 5.01 5.40 -0.46
C TYR A 59 6.32 5.93 0.10
N ILE A 60 6.35 7.21 0.43
CA ILE A 60 7.54 7.88 0.96
C ILE A 60 7.22 8.45 2.32
N VAL A 61 7.96 8.03 3.35
CA VAL A 61 7.92 8.67 4.66
C VAL A 61 8.95 9.80 4.64
N VAL A 62 8.47 11.03 4.65
CA VAL A 62 9.33 12.23 4.59
C VAL A 62 9.78 12.67 5.98
N GLN A 63 9.03 12.33 7.02
CA GLN A 63 9.38 12.54 8.43
C GLN A 63 8.82 11.42 9.31
N GLY A 64 9.65 10.89 10.20
CA GLY A 64 9.30 9.77 11.08
C GLY A 64 9.63 8.42 10.47
N ILE A 65 9.04 7.37 11.04
CA ILE A 65 9.20 5.97 10.63
C ILE A 65 7.81 5.34 10.55
N LYS A 66 7.60 4.50 9.52
CA LYS A 66 6.45 3.59 9.43
C LYS A 66 6.92 2.15 9.45
N GLU A 67 6.20 1.32 10.15
CA GLU A 67 6.33 -0.13 10.08
C GLU A 67 5.18 -0.69 9.25
N VAL A 68 5.50 -1.63 8.38
CA VAL A 68 4.53 -2.28 7.48
C VAL A 68 4.68 -3.78 7.63
N THR A 69 3.56 -4.45 7.87
CA THR A 69 3.46 -5.90 7.92
C THR A 69 2.65 -6.40 6.74
N VAL A 70 3.18 -7.38 6.01
CA VAL A 70 2.50 -8.11 4.93
C VAL A 70 2.71 -9.61 5.13
N GLY A 71 1.65 -10.36 5.39
CA GLY A 71 1.77 -11.77 5.76
C GLY A 71 2.59 -11.93 7.04
N GLU A 72 3.76 -12.58 6.93
CA GLU A 72 4.72 -12.78 8.02
C GLU A 72 5.96 -11.85 7.88
N GLU A 73 6.00 -11.02 6.85
CA GLU A 73 7.13 -10.12 6.58
C GLU A 73 6.88 -8.75 7.23
N HIS A 74 7.93 -8.19 7.88
CA HIS A 74 7.89 -6.90 8.56
C HIS A 74 8.96 -5.97 7.99
N PHE A 75 8.57 -4.74 7.69
CA PHE A 75 9.44 -3.72 7.13
C PHE A 75 9.30 -2.43 7.91
N GLY A 76 10.40 -1.97 8.53
CA GLY A 76 10.50 -0.62 9.05
C GLY A 76 11.15 0.29 8.00
N TYR A 77 10.51 1.38 7.62
CA TYR A 77 11.12 2.33 6.70
C TYR A 77 10.77 3.78 7.05
N GLY A 78 11.70 4.65 6.75
CA GLY A 78 11.62 6.09 6.90
C GLY A 78 12.65 6.74 5.98
N SER A 79 12.71 8.08 5.93
CA SER A 79 13.71 8.76 5.12
C SER A 79 15.14 8.24 5.43
N PRO A 80 15.95 7.89 4.45
CA PRO A 80 15.82 8.14 3.01
C PRO A 80 15.31 6.93 2.19
N TYR A 81 14.26 6.26 2.61
CA TYR A 81 13.73 5.10 1.90
C TYR A 81 12.31 5.35 1.42
N TYR A 82 11.91 4.67 0.35
CA TYR A 82 10.56 4.61 -0.14
C TYR A 82 10.14 3.15 -0.39
N MET A 83 8.86 2.90 -0.31
CA MET A 83 8.28 1.59 -0.57
C MET A 83 7.60 1.60 -1.93
N VAL A 84 7.85 0.57 -2.74
CA VAL A 84 7.17 0.31 -4.02
C VAL A 84 6.14 -0.78 -3.80
N ALA A 85 4.89 -0.53 -4.17
CA ALA A 85 3.83 -1.53 -4.21
C ALA A 85 3.33 -1.66 -5.66
N SER A 86 3.45 -2.85 -6.24
CA SER A 86 3.00 -3.11 -7.61
C SER A 86 1.54 -3.54 -7.68
N MET A 87 0.96 -4.03 -6.59
CA MET A 87 -0.46 -4.41 -6.48
C MET A 87 -0.95 -4.24 -5.04
N ASP A 88 -2.27 -4.31 -4.84
CA ASP A 88 -2.86 -4.26 -3.51
C ASP A 88 -2.53 -5.49 -2.70
N LEU A 89 -2.14 -5.23 -1.46
CA LEU A 89 -1.93 -6.24 -0.45
C LEU A 89 -2.66 -5.84 0.84
N PRO A 90 -3.16 -6.81 1.61
CA PRO A 90 -3.68 -6.56 2.94
C PRO A 90 -2.51 -6.29 3.90
N ILE A 91 -1.99 -5.06 3.87
CA ILE A 91 -0.92 -4.63 4.75
C ILE A 91 -1.48 -4.07 6.06
N ILE A 92 -0.68 -4.14 7.13
CA ILE A 92 -0.88 -3.36 8.35
C ILE A 92 0.25 -2.34 8.38
N ALA A 93 -0.10 -1.06 8.49
CA ALA A 93 0.90 0.00 8.63
C ALA A 93 0.76 0.67 9.99
N GLU A 94 1.89 0.85 10.67
CA GLU A 94 1.95 1.37 12.04
C GLU A 94 2.92 2.54 12.13
N VAL A 95 2.48 3.56 12.86
CA VAL A 95 3.28 4.71 13.26
C VAL A 95 3.39 4.69 14.78
N HIS A 96 4.55 4.29 15.31
CA HIS A 96 4.74 4.18 16.75
C HIS A 96 5.11 5.52 17.39
N GLU A 97 5.88 6.33 16.68
CA GLU A 97 6.36 7.62 17.18
C GLU A 97 5.84 8.77 16.32
N ALA A 98 4.96 9.57 16.90
CA ALA A 98 4.49 10.82 16.32
C ALA A 98 4.02 11.78 17.42
N SER A 99 4.20 13.07 17.20
CA SER A 99 3.72 14.13 18.11
C SER A 99 3.35 15.38 17.29
N ARG A 100 2.67 16.33 17.93
CA ARG A 100 2.37 17.62 17.28
C ARG A 100 3.63 18.40 16.88
N LEU A 101 4.73 18.25 17.63
CA LEU A 101 6.00 18.92 17.33
C LEU A 101 6.80 18.16 16.26
N LYS A 102 6.62 16.84 16.16
CA LYS A 102 7.30 15.98 15.21
C LYS A 102 6.29 14.99 14.63
N PRO A 103 5.39 15.42 13.74
CA PRO A 103 4.40 14.54 13.12
C PRO A 103 5.07 13.49 12.22
N ASN A 104 4.43 12.32 12.05
CA ASN A 104 4.79 11.42 10.97
C ASN A 104 4.15 11.94 9.68
N LEU A 105 4.99 12.24 8.69
CA LEU A 105 4.57 12.78 7.41
C LEU A 105 4.93 11.81 6.30
N SER A 106 3.98 11.52 5.43
CA SER A 106 4.23 10.68 4.27
C SER A 106 3.39 11.08 3.06
N ILE A 107 3.83 10.65 1.90
CA ILE A 107 3.12 10.80 0.64
C ILE A 107 2.94 9.43 -0.02
N LYS A 108 1.83 9.27 -0.74
CA LYS A 108 1.57 8.16 -1.67
C LYS A 108 1.44 8.75 -3.06
N LEU A 109 2.16 8.20 -4.02
CA LEU A 109 2.03 8.55 -5.43
C LEU A 109 1.60 7.31 -6.22
N GLU A 110 0.44 7.40 -6.88
CA GLU A 110 -0.14 6.34 -7.70
C GLU A 110 0.28 6.47 -9.16
N PHE A 111 0.43 5.33 -9.84
CA PHE A 111 0.75 5.28 -11.27
C PHE A 111 -0.36 4.59 -12.05
N ALA A 112 -0.68 5.12 -13.23
CA ALA A 112 -1.55 4.41 -14.16
C ALA A 112 -0.78 3.28 -14.85
N HIS A 113 -1.40 2.12 -15.06
CA HIS A 113 -0.82 1.01 -15.84
C HIS A 113 -0.42 1.47 -17.25
N SER A 114 -1.24 2.33 -17.88
CA SER A 114 -0.94 2.92 -19.19
C SER A 114 0.35 3.75 -19.20
N SER A 115 0.65 4.46 -18.10
CA SER A 115 1.89 5.24 -17.99
C SER A 115 3.13 4.34 -17.88
N ILE A 116 2.99 3.19 -17.22
CA ILE A 116 4.06 2.18 -17.16
C ILE A 116 4.31 1.62 -18.56
N LEU A 117 3.25 1.19 -19.26
CA LEU A 117 3.35 0.67 -20.62
C LEU A 117 3.94 1.70 -21.60
N GLU A 118 3.53 2.97 -21.50
CA GLU A 118 4.05 4.04 -22.34
C GLU A 118 5.57 4.22 -22.18
N LEU A 119 6.08 4.21 -20.95
CA LEU A 119 7.51 4.31 -20.70
C LEU A 119 8.29 3.09 -21.15
N LEU A 120 7.70 1.90 -21.03
CA LEU A 120 8.33 0.65 -21.48
C LEU A 120 8.39 0.53 -23.01
N SER A 121 7.38 1.06 -23.73
CA SER A 121 7.32 1.01 -25.19
C SER A 121 8.44 1.79 -25.89
N GLY A 122 9.06 2.73 -25.16
CA GLY A 122 10.21 3.52 -25.66
C GLY A 122 11.58 2.90 -25.42
N ASP A 123 11.67 1.76 -24.71
CA ASP A 123 12.94 1.17 -24.30
C ASP A 123 12.93 -0.37 -24.44
N GLU A 124 13.59 -0.86 -25.51
CA GLU A 124 13.69 -2.31 -25.80
C GLU A 124 14.41 -3.10 -24.69
N LEU A 125 15.31 -2.48 -23.95
CA LEU A 125 16.02 -3.12 -22.82
C LEU A 125 15.08 -3.33 -21.63
N MET A 126 14.12 -2.44 -21.46
CA MET A 126 13.12 -2.51 -20.41
C MET A 126 12.04 -3.56 -20.68
N MET A 127 11.79 -3.94 -21.92
CA MET A 127 10.81 -4.98 -22.28
C MET A 127 11.27 -6.40 -21.92
N LYS A 128 12.55 -6.62 -21.61
CA LYS A 128 13.07 -7.94 -21.19
C LYS A 128 12.80 -8.18 -19.71
N VAL A 129 11.60 -8.66 -19.41
CA VAL A 129 11.22 -9.03 -18.03
C VAL A 129 11.93 -10.29 -17.58
N LYS A 130 12.47 -10.28 -16.38
CA LYS A 130 13.05 -11.45 -15.74
C LYS A 130 11.99 -12.53 -15.51
N LYS A 131 12.29 -13.79 -15.79
CA LYS A 131 11.38 -14.93 -15.60
C LYS A 131 11.01 -15.21 -14.13
N LYS A 132 11.81 -14.71 -13.18
CA LYS A 132 11.57 -14.91 -11.75
C LYS A 132 10.57 -13.88 -11.23
N SER A 133 9.48 -14.34 -10.62
CA SER A 133 8.50 -13.47 -9.96
C SER A 133 9.17 -12.60 -8.89
N GLN A 134 8.79 -11.32 -8.86
CA GLN A 134 9.26 -10.37 -7.86
C GLN A 134 8.19 -10.16 -6.79
N ARG A 135 8.62 -9.84 -5.56
CA ARG A 135 7.69 -9.36 -4.52
C ARG A 135 6.94 -8.13 -5.00
N SER A 136 5.66 -8.08 -4.70
CA SER A 136 4.83 -6.91 -5.01
C SER A 136 5.08 -5.72 -4.09
N LEU A 137 5.71 -5.94 -2.93
CA LEU A 137 6.11 -4.92 -1.98
C LEU A 137 7.62 -4.96 -1.78
N ASN A 138 8.29 -3.82 -1.97
CA ASN A 138 9.74 -3.70 -1.84
C ASN A 138 10.12 -2.32 -1.29
N VAL A 139 11.26 -2.26 -0.58
CA VAL A 139 11.79 -1.00 -0.04
C VAL A 139 13.09 -0.66 -0.77
N ALA A 140 13.19 0.57 -1.28
CA ALA A 140 14.33 1.09 -2.01
C ALA A 140 14.83 2.41 -1.39
N LYS A 141 16.08 2.76 -1.67
CA LYS A 141 16.67 4.01 -1.18
C LYS A 141 16.37 5.17 -2.12
N LEU A 142 15.99 6.31 -1.56
CA LEU A 142 15.88 7.58 -2.28
C LEU A 142 17.28 8.14 -2.58
N ASP A 143 17.51 8.49 -3.83
CA ASP A 143 18.65 9.30 -4.23
C ASP A 143 18.27 10.79 -4.32
N GLU A 144 19.27 11.64 -4.54
CA GLU A 144 19.10 13.08 -4.66
C GLU A 144 18.16 13.46 -5.81
N SER A 145 18.28 12.77 -6.93
CA SER A 145 17.49 13.05 -8.13
C SER A 145 16.01 12.69 -7.96
N MET A 146 15.72 11.64 -7.20
CA MET A 146 14.34 11.25 -6.85
C MET A 146 13.73 12.26 -5.85
N LEU A 147 14.49 12.68 -4.84
CA LEU A 147 14.06 13.69 -3.87
C LEU A 147 13.73 15.02 -4.54
N ASP A 148 14.57 15.48 -5.49
CA ASP A 148 14.30 16.70 -6.25
C ASP A 148 13.01 16.57 -7.09
N ALA A 149 12.83 15.46 -7.80
CA ALA A 149 11.62 15.22 -8.59
C ALA A 149 10.35 15.22 -7.70
N LEU A 150 10.40 14.59 -6.52
CA LEU A 150 9.32 14.61 -5.54
C LEU A 150 9.04 16.00 -5.00
N ALA A 151 10.08 16.76 -4.67
CA ALA A 151 9.92 18.14 -4.20
C ALA A 151 9.28 19.03 -5.27
N ARG A 152 9.67 18.91 -6.55
CA ARG A 152 9.04 19.63 -7.67
C ARG A 152 7.57 19.27 -7.82
N LEU A 153 7.20 17.99 -7.70
CA LEU A 153 5.80 17.56 -7.76
C LEU A 153 4.98 18.17 -6.61
N VAL A 154 5.47 18.10 -5.37
CA VAL A 154 4.74 18.62 -4.20
C VAL A 154 4.64 20.15 -4.22
N ARG A 155 5.66 20.87 -4.70
CA ARG A 155 5.62 22.35 -4.89
C ARG A 155 4.49 22.79 -5.82
N LEU A 156 4.00 21.95 -6.73
CA LEU A 156 2.87 22.29 -7.60
C LEU A 156 1.58 22.55 -6.81
N LEU A 157 1.44 22.01 -5.61
CA LEU A 157 0.28 22.28 -4.76
C LEU A 157 0.13 23.77 -4.43
N ASP A 158 1.26 24.51 -4.42
CA ASP A 158 1.28 25.99 -4.26
C ASP A 158 0.95 26.74 -5.57
N LYS A 159 0.96 26.03 -6.71
CA LYS A 159 0.74 26.61 -8.04
C LYS A 159 -0.37 25.86 -8.79
N PRO A 160 -1.64 25.94 -8.35
CA PRO A 160 -2.73 25.11 -8.88
C PRO A 160 -2.94 25.23 -10.38
N LYS A 161 -2.60 26.36 -10.99
CA LYS A 161 -2.70 26.59 -12.44
C LYS A 161 -1.77 25.71 -13.25
N ASP A 162 -0.64 25.29 -12.68
CA ASP A 162 0.38 24.48 -13.36
C ASP A 162 0.10 22.96 -13.23
N ILE A 163 -0.76 22.56 -12.27
CA ILE A 163 -1.06 21.15 -11.97
C ILE A 163 -1.51 20.37 -13.21
N PRO A 164 -2.45 20.84 -14.05
CA PRO A 164 -2.99 20.05 -15.15
C PRO A 164 -1.92 19.53 -16.13
N ILE A 165 -0.86 20.29 -16.32
CA ILE A 165 0.24 19.95 -17.24
C ILE A 165 1.43 19.35 -16.51
N LEU A 166 1.99 20.09 -15.53
CA LEU A 166 3.27 19.71 -14.94
C LEU A 166 3.17 18.51 -14.00
N SER A 167 2.01 18.24 -13.38
CA SER A 167 1.85 17.07 -12.53
C SER A 167 2.06 15.77 -13.29
N GLN A 168 1.58 15.67 -14.52
CA GLN A 168 1.77 14.49 -15.37
C GLN A 168 3.24 14.30 -15.75
N ILE A 169 3.94 15.38 -16.07
CA ILE A 169 5.37 15.36 -16.46
C ILE A 169 6.21 14.88 -15.27
N TYR A 170 6.02 15.48 -14.08
CA TYR A 170 6.79 15.11 -12.89
C TYR A 170 6.44 13.70 -12.40
N THR A 171 5.17 13.29 -12.49
CA THR A 171 4.78 11.90 -12.16
C THR A 171 5.45 10.90 -13.10
N LYS A 172 5.53 11.19 -14.41
CA LYS A 172 6.24 10.35 -15.39
C LYS A 172 7.75 10.29 -15.11
N GLU A 173 8.37 11.41 -14.75
CA GLU A 173 9.79 11.44 -14.37
C GLU A 173 10.04 10.55 -13.14
N ILE A 174 9.21 10.65 -12.10
CA ILE A 174 9.32 9.83 -10.90
C ILE A 174 9.12 8.35 -11.26
N LEU A 175 8.10 8.01 -12.05
CA LEU A 175 7.85 6.65 -12.50
C LEU A 175 9.03 6.09 -13.30
N TYR A 176 9.62 6.88 -14.21
CA TYR A 176 10.82 6.49 -14.95
C TYR A 176 11.97 6.12 -14.00
N LYS A 177 12.24 6.95 -12.98
CA LYS A 177 13.28 6.67 -11.98
C LYS A 177 12.99 5.38 -11.18
N VAL A 178 11.73 5.14 -10.80
CA VAL A 178 11.32 3.90 -10.11
C VAL A 178 11.52 2.68 -11.02
N LEU A 179 11.13 2.75 -12.29
CA LEU A 179 11.30 1.67 -13.27
C LEU A 179 12.77 1.30 -13.53
N HIS A 180 13.68 2.28 -13.46
CA HIS A 180 15.12 2.07 -13.60
C HIS A 180 15.82 1.76 -12.26
N GLY A 181 15.12 1.90 -11.14
CA GLY A 181 15.61 1.61 -9.81
C GLY A 181 15.67 0.10 -9.49
N GLU A 182 16.16 -0.21 -8.29
CA GLU A 182 16.42 -1.57 -7.81
C GLU A 182 15.21 -2.50 -7.93
N HIS A 183 14.01 -2.00 -7.68
CA HIS A 183 12.76 -2.79 -7.64
C HIS A 183 11.78 -2.46 -8.78
N GLY A 184 12.22 -1.78 -9.83
CA GLY A 184 11.40 -1.45 -10.99
C GLY A 184 10.84 -2.67 -11.72
N GLU A 185 11.51 -3.83 -11.60
CA GLU A 185 11.06 -5.10 -12.17
C GLU A 185 9.67 -5.51 -11.67
N ALA A 186 9.33 -5.24 -10.40
CA ALA A 186 8.01 -5.54 -9.86
C ALA A 186 6.89 -4.77 -10.59
N LEU A 187 7.16 -3.52 -10.99
CA LEU A 187 6.22 -2.71 -11.78
C LEU A 187 6.17 -3.15 -13.25
N ARG A 188 7.29 -3.58 -13.83
CA ARG A 188 7.32 -4.10 -15.20
C ARG A 188 6.50 -5.38 -15.34
N GLN A 189 6.63 -6.29 -14.38
CA GLN A 189 5.96 -7.59 -14.42
C GLN A 189 4.43 -7.52 -14.41
N ILE A 190 3.83 -6.51 -13.77
CA ILE A 190 2.36 -6.38 -13.72
C ILE A 190 1.72 -5.87 -15.03
N VAL A 191 2.52 -5.39 -15.97
CA VAL A 191 2.04 -4.90 -17.27
C VAL A 191 2.57 -5.73 -18.46
N THR A 192 3.45 -6.71 -18.21
CA THR A 192 4.06 -7.52 -19.26
C THR A 192 3.25 -8.77 -19.49
N ASP A 193 2.75 -8.95 -20.70
CA ASP A 193 1.99 -10.12 -21.12
C ASP A 193 2.76 -11.43 -20.85
N GLY A 194 2.03 -12.43 -20.35
CA GLY A 194 2.61 -13.74 -20.00
C GLY A 194 3.36 -13.78 -18.67
N SER A 195 3.55 -12.63 -18.00
CA SER A 195 4.13 -12.60 -16.65
C SER A 195 3.18 -13.23 -15.64
N PRO A 196 3.67 -14.09 -14.71
CA PRO A 196 2.85 -14.59 -13.62
C PRO A 196 2.19 -13.48 -12.79
N ALA A 197 2.82 -12.31 -12.67
CA ALA A 197 2.29 -11.18 -11.90
C ALA A 197 0.95 -10.65 -12.45
N VAL A 198 0.77 -10.63 -13.78
CA VAL A 198 -0.50 -10.23 -14.42
C VAL A 198 -1.65 -11.16 -14.02
N TYR A 199 -1.38 -12.46 -13.98
CA TYR A 199 -2.39 -13.45 -13.61
C TYR A 199 -2.68 -13.45 -12.11
N ILE A 200 -1.65 -13.31 -11.27
CA ILE A 200 -1.80 -13.17 -9.83
C ILE A 200 -2.55 -11.89 -9.47
N GLN A 201 -2.35 -10.78 -10.19
CA GLN A 201 -3.13 -9.56 -10.00
C GLN A 201 -4.63 -9.79 -10.22
N LYS A 202 -5.01 -10.61 -11.22
CA LYS A 202 -6.42 -11.00 -11.44
C LYS A 202 -6.96 -11.83 -10.29
N ALA A 203 -6.16 -12.79 -9.78
CA ALA A 203 -6.53 -13.57 -8.60
C ALA A 203 -6.70 -12.70 -7.36
N VAL A 204 -5.80 -11.75 -7.12
CA VAL A 204 -5.90 -10.78 -6.02
C VAL A 204 -7.16 -9.94 -6.16
N GLN A 205 -7.43 -9.40 -7.34
CA GLN A 205 -8.64 -8.61 -7.59
C GLN A 205 -9.90 -9.43 -7.33
N TYR A 206 -9.96 -10.67 -7.84
CA TYR A 206 -11.08 -11.57 -7.60
C TYR A 206 -11.30 -11.82 -6.10
N ILE A 207 -10.22 -12.10 -5.33
CA ILE A 207 -10.32 -12.32 -3.89
C ILE A 207 -10.81 -11.05 -3.18
N VAL A 208 -10.34 -9.86 -3.58
CA VAL A 208 -10.79 -8.57 -3.01
C VAL A 208 -12.27 -8.34 -3.25
N GLU A 209 -12.77 -8.65 -4.44
CA GLU A 209 -14.19 -8.48 -4.79
C GLU A 209 -15.10 -9.52 -4.09
N HIS A 210 -14.56 -10.72 -3.81
CA HIS A 210 -15.31 -11.87 -3.30
C HIS A 210 -14.83 -12.35 -1.92
N TYR A 211 -14.18 -11.49 -1.13
CA TYR A 211 -13.56 -11.92 0.13
C TYR A 211 -14.56 -12.48 1.15
N LYS A 212 -15.84 -12.11 1.05
CA LYS A 212 -16.93 -12.60 1.93
C LYS A 212 -17.38 -14.02 1.58
N ASP A 213 -17.18 -14.44 0.33
CA ASP A 213 -17.69 -15.70 -0.19
C ASP A 213 -16.87 -16.89 0.31
N ALA A 214 -17.44 -18.09 0.24
CA ALA A 214 -16.72 -19.31 0.55
C ALA A 214 -15.45 -19.42 -0.31
N PHE A 215 -14.34 -19.84 0.29
CA PHE A 215 -13.07 -19.96 -0.41
C PHE A 215 -13.09 -21.16 -1.37
N SER A 216 -12.80 -20.92 -2.66
CA SER A 216 -12.56 -21.96 -3.65
C SER A 216 -11.25 -21.68 -4.38
N VAL A 217 -10.27 -22.53 -4.14
CA VAL A 217 -8.96 -22.42 -4.79
C VAL A 217 -9.02 -22.74 -6.27
N GLU A 218 -9.92 -23.65 -6.67
CA GLU A 218 -10.14 -24.04 -8.06
C GLU A 218 -10.62 -22.84 -8.88
N LEU A 219 -11.62 -22.13 -8.36
CA LEU A 219 -12.17 -20.94 -9.01
C LEU A 219 -11.12 -19.82 -9.14
N ILE A 220 -10.32 -19.60 -8.09
CA ILE A 220 -9.23 -18.62 -8.13
C ILE A 220 -8.15 -19.02 -9.14
N ALA A 221 -7.84 -20.32 -9.24
CA ALA A 221 -6.89 -20.84 -10.21
C ALA A 221 -7.38 -20.68 -11.66
N ASP A 222 -8.67 -20.88 -11.90
CA ASP A 222 -9.31 -20.64 -13.20
C ASP A 222 -9.25 -19.16 -13.59
N VAL A 223 -9.58 -18.24 -12.67
CA VAL A 223 -9.45 -16.79 -12.88
C VAL A 223 -8.02 -16.41 -13.22
N ALA A 224 -7.04 -17.01 -12.51
CA ALA A 224 -5.62 -16.81 -12.77
C ALA A 224 -5.09 -17.56 -14.00
N LYS A 225 -5.92 -18.39 -14.67
CA LYS A 225 -5.49 -19.27 -15.78
C LYS A 225 -4.25 -20.10 -15.42
N MET A 226 -4.22 -20.64 -14.21
CA MET A 226 -3.12 -21.42 -13.65
C MET A 226 -3.63 -22.75 -13.08
N SER A 227 -2.76 -23.77 -13.01
CA SER A 227 -3.04 -24.91 -12.15
C SER A 227 -2.96 -24.50 -10.66
N VAL A 228 -3.69 -25.20 -9.79
CA VAL A 228 -3.70 -24.93 -8.34
C VAL A 228 -2.28 -24.91 -7.74
N PRO A 229 -1.37 -25.86 -8.03
CA PRO A 229 0.01 -25.79 -7.54
C PRO A 229 0.78 -24.54 -8.03
N SER A 230 0.56 -24.15 -9.30
CA SER A 230 1.19 -22.96 -9.88
C SER A 230 0.67 -21.67 -9.23
N LEU A 231 -0.65 -21.61 -9.00
CA LEU A 231 -1.28 -20.50 -8.27
C LEU A 231 -0.65 -20.35 -6.88
N TYR A 232 -0.61 -21.40 -6.05
CA TYR A 232 -0.03 -21.32 -4.70
C TYR A 232 1.41 -20.83 -4.71
N ARG A 233 2.22 -21.36 -5.63
CA ARG A 233 3.63 -20.98 -5.75
C ARG A 233 3.78 -19.51 -6.10
N HIS A 234 3.20 -19.05 -7.22
CA HIS A 234 3.36 -17.67 -7.68
C HIS A 234 2.65 -16.67 -6.77
N PHE A 235 1.49 -17.03 -6.23
CA PHE A 235 0.79 -16.17 -5.28
C PHE A 235 1.66 -15.90 -4.04
N LYS A 236 2.27 -16.95 -3.46
CA LYS A 236 3.17 -16.80 -2.31
C LYS A 236 4.47 -16.07 -2.66
N GLU A 237 5.04 -16.35 -3.84
CA GLU A 237 6.24 -15.64 -4.32
C GLU A 237 5.99 -14.14 -4.45
N ILE A 238 4.84 -13.72 -4.93
CA ILE A 238 4.52 -12.33 -5.24
C ILE A 238 3.95 -11.59 -4.02
N THR A 239 3.02 -12.20 -3.28
CA THR A 239 2.25 -11.54 -2.21
C THR A 239 2.76 -11.84 -0.79
N ALA A 240 3.73 -12.72 -0.61
CA ALA A 240 4.20 -13.27 0.67
C ALA A 240 3.17 -14.14 1.41
N MET A 241 2.01 -14.43 0.80
CA MET A 241 0.90 -15.16 1.42
C MET A 241 0.35 -16.24 0.49
N SER A 242 -0.32 -17.25 1.06
CA SER A 242 -1.21 -18.12 0.25
C SER A 242 -2.53 -17.41 -0.04
N PRO A 243 -3.30 -17.83 -1.09
CA PRO A 243 -4.59 -17.22 -1.42
C PRO A 243 -5.58 -17.20 -0.24
N ILE A 244 -5.64 -18.29 0.53
CA ILE A 244 -6.53 -18.37 1.70
C ILE A 244 -6.07 -17.45 2.85
N GLN A 245 -4.75 -17.31 3.08
CA GLN A 245 -4.22 -16.37 4.06
C GLN A 245 -4.55 -14.93 3.66
N PHE A 246 -4.45 -14.62 2.38
CA PHE A 246 -4.80 -13.32 1.82
C PHE A 246 -6.28 -12.99 2.08
N GLN A 247 -7.21 -13.89 1.73
CA GLN A 247 -8.64 -13.69 2.01
C GLN A 247 -8.91 -13.49 3.50
N LYS A 248 -8.30 -14.31 4.36
CA LYS A 248 -8.46 -14.17 5.81
C LYS A 248 -7.98 -12.83 6.34
N GLN A 249 -6.84 -12.34 5.88
CA GLN A 249 -6.35 -11.02 6.28
C GLN A 249 -7.30 -9.91 5.83
N LEU A 250 -7.85 -9.97 4.61
CA LEU A 250 -8.88 -9.03 4.14
C LEU A 250 -10.09 -9.01 5.07
N ARG A 251 -10.64 -10.18 5.38
CA ARG A 251 -11.79 -10.33 6.28
C ARG A 251 -11.53 -9.69 7.64
N LEU A 252 -10.38 -9.98 8.23
CA LEU A 252 -10.04 -9.49 9.57
C LEU A 252 -9.76 -7.99 9.59
N GLN A 253 -9.13 -7.44 8.55
CA GLN A 253 -8.91 -5.99 8.44
C GLN A 253 -10.24 -5.24 8.22
N GLU A 254 -11.11 -5.74 7.37
CA GLU A 254 -12.44 -5.15 7.19
C GLU A 254 -13.29 -5.27 8.46
N ALA A 255 -13.23 -6.41 9.15
CA ALA A 255 -13.89 -6.55 10.45
C ALA A 255 -13.42 -5.50 11.46
N ARG A 256 -12.11 -5.25 11.53
CA ARG A 256 -11.56 -4.22 12.41
C ARG A 256 -12.08 -2.83 12.07
N ARG A 257 -12.14 -2.49 10.77
CA ARG A 257 -12.71 -1.24 10.30
C ARG A 257 -14.18 -1.10 10.71
N LEU A 258 -15.00 -2.11 10.44
CA LEU A 258 -16.42 -2.12 10.81
C LEU A 258 -16.64 -1.95 12.33
N LEU A 259 -15.84 -2.64 13.15
CA LEU A 259 -15.93 -2.53 14.61
C LEU A 259 -15.53 -1.14 15.14
N ILE A 260 -14.67 -0.42 14.43
CA ILE A 260 -14.26 0.94 14.80
C ILE A 260 -15.30 1.96 14.34
N ASP A 261 -15.78 1.84 13.10
CA ASP A 261 -16.57 2.86 12.43
C ASP A 261 -18.08 2.72 12.70
N GLU A 262 -18.57 1.49 12.95
CA GLU A 262 -19.98 1.20 13.08
C GLU A 262 -20.33 0.65 14.48
N PRO A 263 -21.53 0.92 15.02
CA PRO A 263 -21.97 0.40 16.31
C PRO A 263 -22.51 -1.03 16.18
N LEU A 264 -21.71 -1.93 15.63
CA LEU A 264 -22.07 -3.33 15.41
C LEU A 264 -21.53 -4.24 16.53
N ASP A 265 -22.25 -5.34 16.80
CA ASP A 265 -21.71 -6.36 17.66
C ASP A 265 -20.70 -7.28 16.94
N VAL A 266 -19.91 -7.99 17.74
CA VAL A 266 -18.83 -8.85 17.23
C VAL A 266 -19.35 -10.01 16.36
N GLY A 267 -20.54 -10.55 16.69
CA GLY A 267 -21.15 -11.64 15.92
C GLY A 267 -21.68 -11.16 14.58
N GLU A 268 -22.30 -9.99 14.56
CA GLU A 268 -22.79 -9.36 13.33
C GLU A 268 -21.63 -9.03 12.39
N VAL A 269 -20.54 -8.45 12.92
CA VAL A 269 -19.35 -8.17 12.11
C VAL A 269 -18.74 -9.45 11.55
N ALA A 270 -18.62 -10.52 12.38
CA ALA A 270 -18.10 -11.81 11.91
C ALA A 270 -18.90 -12.33 10.69
N SER A 271 -20.23 -12.28 10.76
CA SER A 271 -21.11 -12.69 9.64
C SER A 271 -20.92 -11.79 8.41
N ARG A 272 -20.86 -10.47 8.58
CA ARG A 272 -20.72 -9.49 7.47
C ARG A 272 -19.42 -9.67 6.69
N VAL A 273 -18.34 -10.15 7.34
CA VAL A 273 -17.06 -10.40 6.68
C VAL A 273 -16.88 -11.85 6.23
N GLY A 274 -17.93 -12.69 6.31
CA GLY A 274 -17.97 -14.03 5.76
C GLY A 274 -17.46 -15.14 6.70
N TYR A 275 -17.47 -14.93 8.04
CA TYR A 275 -17.25 -16.00 9.01
C TYR A 275 -18.57 -16.65 9.39
N GLU A 276 -18.64 -17.98 9.29
CA GLU A 276 -19.78 -18.77 9.74
C GLU A 276 -19.79 -18.97 11.27
N SER A 277 -18.60 -18.96 11.90
CA SER A 277 -18.43 -19.15 13.32
C SER A 277 -17.83 -17.91 14.01
N PRO A 278 -18.60 -17.22 14.87
CA PRO A 278 -18.08 -16.11 15.69
C PRO A 278 -16.89 -16.52 16.55
N THR A 279 -16.86 -17.75 17.05
CA THR A 279 -15.74 -18.28 17.86
C THR A 279 -14.46 -18.40 17.05
N GLN A 280 -14.56 -18.89 15.81
CA GLN A 280 -13.42 -18.93 14.88
C GLN A 280 -12.94 -17.53 14.57
N PHE A 281 -13.86 -16.60 14.26
CA PHE A 281 -13.53 -15.20 14.02
C PHE A 281 -12.75 -14.58 15.19
N ILE A 282 -13.26 -14.67 16.42
CA ILE A 282 -12.61 -14.09 17.61
C ILE A 282 -11.19 -14.65 17.80
N ARG A 283 -11.00 -15.95 17.59
CA ARG A 283 -9.69 -16.60 17.70
C ARG A 283 -8.71 -16.08 16.64
N GLU A 284 -9.14 -16.03 15.36
CA GLU A 284 -8.29 -15.56 14.25
C GLU A 284 -8.01 -14.06 14.35
N TYR A 285 -8.99 -13.26 14.76
CA TYR A 285 -8.83 -11.82 15.04
C TYR A 285 -7.80 -11.58 16.15
N SER A 286 -7.94 -12.29 17.29
CA SER A 286 -7.02 -12.13 18.41
C SER A 286 -5.59 -12.57 18.07
N ARG A 287 -5.45 -13.59 17.22
CA ARG A 287 -4.15 -14.02 16.71
C ARG A 287 -3.49 -12.97 15.82
N MET A 288 -4.28 -12.29 14.99
CA MET A 288 -3.77 -11.29 14.04
C MET A 288 -3.43 -9.95 14.72
N PHE A 289 -4.29 -9.48 15.62
CA PHE A 289 -4.18 -8.15 16.22
C PHE A 289 -3.67 -8.14 17.67
N GLY A 290 -3.45 -9.31 18.26
CA GLY A 290 -2.96 -9.43 19.64
C GLY A 290 -4.02 -9.21 20.73
N PHE A 291 -5.24 -8.78 20.37
CA PHE A 291 -6.33 -8.45 21.28
C PHE A 291 -7.66 -9.03 20.78
N SER A 292 -8.56 -9.36 21.72
CA SER A 292 -9.94 -9.68 21.31
C SER A 292 -10.60 -8.46 20.64
N PRO A 293 -11.60 -8.66 19.73
CA PRO A 293 -12.22 -7.57 18.99
C PRO A 293 -12.69 -6.41 19.87
N ARG A 294 -13.40 -6.71 20.97
CA ARG A 294 -13.89 -5.68 21.91
C ARG A 294 -12.76 -4.92 22.61
N LYS A 295 -11.70 -5.61 23.01
CA LYS A 295 -10.54 -4.99 23.69
C LYS A 295 -9.75 -4.11 22.71
N ASP A 296 -9.57 -4.57 21.48
CA ASP A 296 -8.86 -3.80 20.44
C ASP A 296 -9.58 -2.49 20.11
N VAL A 297 -10.92 -2.53 19.94
CA VAL A 297 -11.73 -1.32 19.71
C VAL A 297 -11.62 -0.32 20.87
N LYS A 298 -11.72 -0.80 22.13
CA LYS A 298 -11.58 0.09 23.30
C LYS A 298 -10.20 0.77 23.31
N ARG A 299 -9.13 0.00 23.06
CA ARG A 299 -7.76 0.50 22.96
C ARG A 299 -7.62 1.58 21.88
N ILE A 300 -8.13 1.32 20.67
CA ILE A 300 -8.03 2.27 19.53
C ILE A 300 -8.82 3.54 19.79
N LYS A 301 -10.02 3.41 20.40
CA LYS A 301 -10.88 4.56 20.73
C LYS A 301 -10.40 5.32 21.99
N GLY A 302 -9.29 4.89 22.62
CA GLY A 302 -8.78 5.53 23.82
C GLY A 302 -9.65 5.33 25.07
N LEU A 303 -10.50 4.30 25.08
CA LEU A 303 -11.46 4.01 26.15
C LEU A 303 -10.88 3.08 27.24
N ASP A 304 -9.64 2.64 27.09
CA ASP A 304 -8.93 1.76 28.05
C ASP A 304 -8.13 2.55 29.13
N GLN A 305 -8.37 3.85 29.29
CA GLN A 305 -7.81 4.66 30.38
C GLN A 305 -8.91 4.93 31.42
N VAL A 306 -9.23 3.94 32.24
CA VAL A 306 -9.75 4.12 33.61
C VAL A 306 -9.26 2.95 34.44
#